data_c9fdab1b7a360851158986a2dac1102b
#
_entry.id   c9fdab1b7a360851158986a2dac1102b
#
_cell.length_a   1.000
_cell.length_b   1.000
_cell.length_c   1.000
_cell.angle_alpha   90.00
_cell.angle_beta   90.00
_cell.angle_gamma   90.00
#
_symmetry.space_group_name_H-M   'P 1'
#
loop_
_entity.id
_entity.type
_entity.pdbx_description
1 polymer ?
#
loop_
_entity_poly.entity_id
_entity_poly.type
_entity_poly.pdbx_seq_one_letter_code
_entity_poly.pdbx_strand_id
1 'polypeptide(L)'
;MRNSQQLDHAAHTPVPSAQNTLFELPSPTTSRPAARRPAPVHVERTWYADIDRVTYLGSPDPSWLARPEFGEDCIPLCVSHHRLDDRRSLPRAVTPWMLDSGGFTTLSERGRWTVTPYAYAAAARRYYDEIGLMDACAIQDWMVEAKVLARTGLTVWDHQLKTLASFLNLMTLDAELPWMPVLQGFTLDEYLRCVDLYDQAGVDLTLEPVVGIGSVCRRQGTKEAVRIIETLASMGIRLHGFGFKVTGLRNGACHLLYSSDSMAWSKNAMYREPMPGCTHQSCSSCPRYARAWRNQMLNSLPEDRQLLTLTA
;
A
#
# COMPACT_ATOMS: atom_id res chain seq x y z
N MET A 1 -39.08 24.46 64.08
CA MET A 1 -39.87 23.29 63.67
C MET A 1 -39.20 22.66 62.45
N ARG A 2 -38.88 21.40 62.57
CA ARG A 2 -38.19 20.54 61.61
C ARG A 2 -39.00 20.33 60.34
N ASN A 3 -38.36 20.24 59.19
CA ASN A 3 -38.70 19.21 58.23
C ASN A 3 -37.53 18.93 57.30
N SER A 4 -37.02 17.73 57.45
CA SER A 4 -36.03 17.04 56.61
C SER A 4 -36.76 16.54 55.36
N GLN A 5 -36.22 16.82 54.18
CA GLN A 5 -36.58 16.08 52.97
C GLN A 5 -35.37 15.30 52.50
N GLN A 6 -35.54 13.99 52.48
CA GLN A 6 -34.66 12.99 51.91
C GLN A 6 -34.52 13.23 50.42
N LEU A 7 -33.27 13.21 49.94
CA LEU A 7 -32.95 13.10 48.53
C LEU A 7 -32.73 11.62 48.19
N ASP A 8 -33.61 11.11 47.32
CA ASP A 8 -33.55 9.79 46.76
C ASP A 8 -32.28 9.63 45.90
N HIS A 9 -31.45 8.65 46.23
CA HIS A 9 -30.35 8.16 45.41
C HIS A 9 -30.93 7.34 44.26
N ALA A 10 -30.98 7.95 43.07
CA ALA A 10 -31.18 7.20 41.83
C ALA A 10 -29.93 6.35 41.55
N ALA A 11 -30.13 5.04 41.57
CA ALA A 11 -29.10 4.06 41.24
C ALA A 11 -28.70 4.18 39.79
N HIS A 12 -27.40 4.54 39.54
CA HIS A 12 -26.77 4.43 38.26
C HIS A 12 -26.54 2.95 37.95
N THR A 13 -27.29 2.40 37.01
CA THR A 13 -26.95 1.14 36.33
C THR A 13 -25.74 1.36 35.45
N PRO A 14 -24.67 0.55 35.60
CA PRO A 14 -23.52 0.65 34.73
C PRO A 14 -23.86 0.10 33.34
N VAL A 15 -23.60 0.92 32.33
CA VAL A 15 -23.62 0.49 30.92
C VAL A 15 -22.53 -0.55 30.72
N PRO A 16 -22.79 -1.73 30.11
CA PRO A 16 -21.76 -2.73 29.87
C PRO A 16 -20.74 -2.16 28.88
N SER A 17 -19.49 -2.08 29.31
CA SER A 17 -18.35 -1.79 28.45
C SER A 17 -18.28 -2.84 27.36
N ALA A 18 -18.31 -2.41 26.10
CA ALA A 18 -18.00 -3.26 24.97
C ALA A 18 -16.59 -3.83 25.18
N GLN A 19 -16.53 -5.11 25.54
CA GLN A 19 -15.29 -5.86 25.62
C GLN A 19 -14.64 -5.85 24.24
N ASN A 20 -13.51 -5.13 24.12
CA ASN A 20 -12.55 -5.34 23.06
C ASN A 20 -12.10 -6.79 23.15
N THR A 21 -12.62 -7.63 22.28
CA THR A 21 -12.06 -8.94 22.02
C THR A 21 -10.70 -8.72 21.36
N LEU A 22 -9.67 -8.53 22.19
CA LEU A 22 -8.28 -8.75 21.79
C LEU A 22 -8.20 -10.20 21.35
N PHE A 23 -7.82 -10.45 20.11
CA PHE A 23 -7.42 -11.78 19.68
C PHE A 23 -6.27 -12.22 20.56
N GLU A 24 -6.53 -13.16 21.46
CA GLU A 24 -5.47 -13.89 22.15
C GLU A 24 -4.72 -14.70 21.09
N LEU A 25 -3.45 -14.36 20.88
CA LEU A 25 -2.54 -15.23 20.14
C LEU A 25 -2.49 -16.56 20.90
N PRO A 26 -2.69 -17.70 20.24
CA PRO A 26 -2.58 -18.99 20.92
C PRO A 26 -1.18 -19.11 21.52
N SER A 27 -1.12 -19.43 22.82
CA SER A 27 0.11 -19.76 23.51
C SER A 27 0.85 -20.87 22.75
N PRO A 28 2.20 -20.86 22.68
CA PRO A 28 2.95 -21.87 21.97
C PRO A 28 2.83 -23.21 22.70
N THR A 29 1.82 -23.99 22.33
CA THR A 29 1.69 -25.37 22.77
C THR A 29 2.10 -26.31 21.65
N THR A 30 3.19 -27.02 21.91
CA THR A 30 3.64 -28.26 21.26
C THR A 30 3.60 -28.31 19.73
N SER A 31 4.78 -28.45 19.17
CA SER A 31 5.12 -28.66 17.77
C SER A 31 4.14 -29.54 17.00
N ARG A 32 3.11 -28.92 16.44
CA ARG A 32 2.42 -29.45 15.27
C ARG A 32 3.32 -29.15 14.08
N PRO A 33 3.64 -30.13 13.22
CA PRO A 33 4.39 -29.82 12.00
C PRO A 33 3.64 -28.68 11.29
N ALA A 34 4.32 -27.56 11.07
CA ALA A 34 3.77 -26.44 10.34
C ALA A 34 3.19 -27.00 9.03
N ALA A 35 1.88 -26.84 8.83
CA ALA A 35 1.28 -27.13 7.55
C ALA A 35 2.05 -26.28 6.53
N ARG A 36 2.82 -26.94 5.64
CA ARG A 36 3.55 -26.25 4.57
C ARG A 36 2.52 -25.33 3.88
N ARG A 37 2.76 -24.03 3.99
CA ARG A 37 2.03 -23.04 3.19
C ARG A 37 2.04 -23.55 1.74
N PRO A 38 0.91 -23.64 1.03
CA PRO A 38 0.93 -23.96 -0.38
C PRO A 38 1.91 -22.97 -1.03
N ALA A 39 2.79 -23.49 -1.89
CA ALA A 39 3.75 -22.65 -2.59
C ALA A 39 3.00 -21.47 -3.21
N PRO A 40 3.52 -20.23 -3.10
CA PRO A 40 2.87 -19.09 -3.73
C PRO A 40 2.65 -19.46 -5.20
N VAL A 41 1.41 -19.35 -5.66
CA VAL A 41 1.12 -19.46 -7.08
C VAL A 41 1.79 -18.24 -7.68
N HIS A 42 2.95 -18.44 -8.29
CA HIS A 42 3.64 -17.38 -9.00
C HIS A 42 2.71 -16.97 -10.14
N VAL A 43 2.06 -15.83 -10.00
CA VAL A 43 1.59 -15.09 -11.16
C VAL A 43 2.87 -14.72 -11.89
N GLU A 44 3.18 -15.44 -12.97
CA GLU A 44 4.31 -15.08 -13.83
C GLU A 44 4.13 -13.61 -14.20
N ARG A 45 5.01 -12.75 -13.72
CA ARG A 45 5.09 -11.35 -14.15
C ARG A 45 5.66 -11.34 -15.57
N THR A 46 4.87 -11.81 -16.51
CA THR A 46 5.26 -11.99 -17.90
C THR A 46 5.70 -10.70 -18.59
N TRP A 47 5.27 -9.54 -18.03
CA TRP A 47 5.57 -8.22 -18.58
C TRP A 47 6.87 -7.59 -18.05
N TYR A 48 7.36 -8.05 -16.90
CA TYR A 48 8.53 -7.46 -16.21
C TYR A 48 9.53 -8.53 -15.75
N ALA A 49 9.51 -9.72 -16.35
CA ALA A 49 10.41 -10.80 -15.98
C ALA A 49 11.89 -10.37 -15.96
N ASP A 50 12.23 -9.41 -16.82
CA ASP A 50 13.59 -8.88 -16.98
C ASP A 50 13.77 -7.45 -16.42
N ILE A 51 12.74 -6.86 -15.75
CA ILE A 51 12.82 -5.50 -15.20
C ILE A 51 12.99 -5.57 -13.69
N ASP A 52 14.18 -5.29 -13.20
CA ASP A 52 14.48 -5.26 -11.76
C ASP A 52 13.75 -4.16 -10.98
N ARG A 53 13.12 -3.19 -11.67
CA ARG A 53 12.48 -2.03 -11.04
C ARG A 53 11.27 -1.53 -11.79
N VAL A 54 10.15 -1.47 -11.10
CA VAL A 54 8.86 -1.02 -11.65
C VAL A 54 8.42 0.29 -11.00
N THR A 55 8.10 1.30 -11.82
CA THR A 55 7.49 2.54 -11.33
C THR A 55 6.06 2.67 -11.83
N TYR A 56 5.10 2.41 -10.93
CA TYR A 56 3.69 2.57 -11.21
C TYR A 56 3.30 4.05 -11.22
N LEU A 57 2.64 4.46 -12.29
CA LEU A 57 2.10 5.79 -12.40
C LEU A 57 0.71 5.83 -11.74
N GLY A 58 0.58 6.60 -10.67
CA GLY A 58 -0.71 6.74 -9.99
C GLY A 58 -1.77 7.32 -10.93
N SER A 59 -2.92 6.66 -11.04
CA SER A 59 -4.02 7.07 -11.90
C SER A 59 -5.20 7.63 -11.11
N PRO A 60 -5.67 8.84 -11.41
CA PRO A 60 -6.85 9.41 -10.79
C PRO A 60 -8.15 8.84 -11.35
N ASP A 61 -8.10 8.21 -12.54
CA ASP A 61 -9.24 7.64 -13.23
C ASP A 61 -8.94 6.21 -13.71
N PRO A 62 -9.70 5.21 -13.25
CA PRO A 62 -9.55 3.83 -13.69
C PRO A 62 -9.66 3.60 -15.21
N SER A 63 -10.31 4.50 -15.95
CA SER A 63 -10.40 4.40 -17.42
C SER A 63 -9.01 4.41 -18.10
N TRP A 64 -7.98 4.90 -17.40
CA TRP A 64 -6.61 4.89 -17.92
C TRP A 64 -6.07 3.46 -18.14
N LEU A 65 -6.57 2.50 -17.38
CA LEU A 65 -6.20 1.09 -17.55
C LEU A 65 -6.50 0.55 -18.97
N ALA A 66 -7.53 1.08 -19.64
CA ALA A 66 -7.92 0.67 -20.99
C ALA A 66 -7.37 1.59 -22.10
N ARG A 67 -6.55 2.58 -21.76
CA ARG A 67 -6.03 3.53 -22.75
C ARG A 67 -4.82 2.96 -23.49
N PRO A 68 -4.86 2.85 -24.83
CA PRO A 68 -3.81 2.22 -25.62
C PRO A 68 -2.40 2.78 -25.36
N GLU A 69 -2.30 4.10 -25.16
CA GLU A 69 -1.03 4.79 -24.96
C GLU A 69 -0.26 4.32 -23.71
N PHE A 70 -0.91 3.74 -22.71
CA PHE A 70 -0.22 3.17 -21.55
C PHE A 70 0.30 1.75 -21.82
N GLY A 71 -0.41 0.98 -22.65
CA GLY A 71 0.05 -0.34 -23.11
C GLY A 71 1.21 -0.20 -24.11
N GLU A 72 1.11 0.70 -25.07
CA GLU A 72 2.15 0.95 -26.08
C GLU A 72 3.48 1.43 -25.46
N ASP A 73 3.40 2.28 -24.44
CA ASP A 73 4.57 2.78 -23.72
C ASP A 73 4.99 1.87 -22.55
N CYS A 74 4.34 0.72 -22.34
CA CYS A 74 4.57 -0.19 -21.21
C CYS A 74 4.58 0.53 -19.85
N ILE A 75 3.63 1.45 -19.62
CA ILE A 75 3.53 2.24 -18.39
C ILE A 75 2.60 1.55 -17.39
N PRO A 76 3.11 0.95 -16.31
CA PRO A 76 2.26 0.34 -15.30
C PRO A 76 1.53 1.40 -14.47
N LEU A 77 0.32 1.08 -14.03
CA LEU A 77 -0.54 2.00 -13.32
C LEU A 77 -0.80 1.56 -11.87
N CYS A 78 -0.91 2.53 -10.96
CA CYS A 78 -1.42 2.31 -9.61
C CYS A 78 -2.81 2.94 -9.51
N VAL A 79 -3.82 2.14 -9.13
CA VAL A 79 -5.22 2.58 -9.02
C VAL A 79 -5.73 2.29 -7.63
N SER A 80 -6.29 3.29 -6.96
CA SER A 80 -6.83 3.11 -5.62
C SER A 80 -8.21 2.44 -5.64
N HIS A 81 -8.47 1.57 -4.65
CA HIS A 81 -9.77 0.96 -4.39
C HIS A 81 -10.91 1.99 -4.39
N HIS A 82 -10.70 3.16 -3.77
CA HIS A 82 -11.70 4.23 -3.77
C HIS A 82 -12.13 4.74 -5.16
N ARG A 83 -11.36 4.45 -6.20
CA ARG A 83 -11.71 4.82 -7.58
C ARG A 83 -12.48 3.72 -8.31
N LEU A 84 -12.51 2.52 -7.76
CA LEU A 84 -13.10 1.33 -8.36
C LEU A 84 -14.39 0.89 -7.65
N ASP A 85 -14.51 1.15 -6.34
CA ASP A 85 -15.51 0.56 -5.46
C ASP A 85 -16.96 0.78 -5.93
N ASP A 86 -17.31 1.99 -6.31
CA ASP A 86 -18.67 2.35 -6.74
C ASP A 86 -18.95 2.07 -8.23
N ARG A 87 -17.97 1.51 -8.98
CA ARG A 87 -18.13 1.33 -10.43
C ARG A 87 -18.91 0.07 -10.77
N ARG A 88 -19.98 0.23 -11.54
CA ARG A 88 -20.77 -0.91 -12.08
C ARG A 88 -20.02 -1.64 -13.19
N SER A 89 -19.29 -0.93 -14.04
CA SER A 89 -18.46 -1.47 -15.12
C SER A 89 -16.99 -1.09 -14.91
N LEU A 90 -16.11 -2.04 -15.18
CA LEU A 90 -14.67 -1.88 -15.02
C LEU A 90 -13.97 -1.87 -16.39
N PRO A 91 -12.90 -1.11 -16.56
CA PRO A 91 -12.12 -1.11 -17.79
C PRO A 91 -11.32 -2.42 -17.92
N ARG A 92 -11.03 -2.85 -19.14
CA ARG A 92 -10.09 -3.94 -19.38
C ARG A 92 -8.68 -3.36 -19.47
N ALA A 93 -7.76 -3.85 -18.66
CA ALA A 93 -6.39 -3.35 -18.65
C ALA A 93 -5.63 -3.74 -19.93
N VAL A 94 -4.85 -2.80 -20.45
CA VAL A 94 -3.88 -3.00 -21.55
C VAL A 94 -2.45 -2.90 -21.08
N THR A 95 -2.24 -2.60 -19.79
CA THR A 95 -0.94 -2.51 -19.11
C THR A 95 -1.06 -3.12 -17.72
N PRO A 96 0.01 -3.67 -17.15
CA PRO A 96 0.03 -4.13 -15.77
C PRO A 96 -0.32 -3.02 -14.79
N TRP A 97 -0.91 -3.41 -13.65
CA TRP A 97 -1.30 -2.43 -12.65
C TRP A 97 -1.33 -3.01 -11.24
N MET A 98 -1.19 -2.14 -10.27
CA MET A 98 -1.36 -2.48 -8.86
C MET A 98 -2.60 -1.82 -8.26
N LEU A 99 -3.26 -2.55 -7.34
CA LEU A 99 -4.33 -2.01 -6.52
C LEU A 99 -3.77 -1.39 -5.24
N ASP A 100 -4.00 -0.08 -5.04
CA ASP A 100 -3.81 0.61 -3.76
C ASP A 100 -5.06 0.48 -2.90
N SER A 101 -4.92 0.13 -1.62
CA SER A 101 -6.05 -0.07 -0.69
C SER A 101 -6.82 1.22 -0.35
N GLY A 102 -6.23 2.39 -0.57
CA GLY A 102 -6.78 3.69 -0.14
C GLY A 102 -6.63 3.95 1.36
N GLY A 103 -5.78 3.18 2.03
CA GLY A 103 -5.64 3.16 3.48
C GLY A 103 -5.28 4.50 4.09
N PHE A 104 -4.37 5.27 3.47
CA PHE A 104 -3.98 6.58 4.00
C PHE A 104 -5.18 7.53 4.14
N THR A 105 -6.01 7.63 3.13
CA THR A 105 -7.24 8.47 3.17
C THR A 105 -8.19 7.95 4.23
N THR A 106 -8.50 6.65 4.19
CA THR A 106 -9.44 6.01 5.12
C THR A 106 -9.03 6.21 6.58
N LEU A 107 -7.80 5.86 6.94
CA LEU A 107 -7.34 5.94 8.33
C LEU A 107 -7.13 7.38 8.80
N SER A 108 -6.63 8.28 7.94
CA SER A 108 -6.44 9.69 8.32
C SER A 108 -7.75 10.46 8.51
N GLU A 109 -8.83 10.05 7.85
CA GLU A 109 -10.16 10.68 7.96
C GLU A 109 -11.06 9.99 8.98
N ARG A 110 -11.08 8.65 9.00
CA ARG A 110 -12.02 7.85 9.77
C ARG A 110 -11.41 7.23 11.02
N GLY A 111 -10.08 7.08 11.10
CA GLY A 111 -9.39 6.40 12.21
C GLY A 111 -9.61 4.88 12.27
N ARG A 112 -10.24 4.33 11.26
CA ARG A 112 -10.53 2.89 11.14
C ARG A 112 -10.80 2.51 9.70
N TRP A 113 -10.64 1.25 9.36
CA TRP A 113 -11.14 0.71 8.10
C TRP A 113 -12.67 0.69 8.11
N THR A 114 -13.27 1.16 7.02
CA THR A 114 -14.74 1.18 6.83
C THR A 114 -15.21 0.00 5.97
N VAL A 115 -14.29 -0.60 5.22
CA VAL A 115 -14.52 -1.81 4.41
C VAL A 115 -13.96 -2.99 5.17
N THR A 116 -14.74 -4.05 5.34
CA THR A 116 -14.27 -5.28 6.01
C THR A 116 -13.27 -6.02 5.13
N PRO A 117 -12.36 -6.86 5.70
CA PRO A 117 -11.44 -7.68 4.89
C PRO A 117 -12.18 -8.56 3.88
N TYR A 118 -13.32 -9.12 4.26
CA TYR A 118 -14.16 -9.91 3.35
C TYR A 118 -14.67 -9.11 2.14
N ALA A 119 -15.23 -7.92 2.39
CA ALA A 119 -15.71 -7.05 1.31
C ALA A 119 -14.56 -6.56 0.42
N TYR A 120 -13.40 -6.26 1.02
CA TYR A 120 -12.22 -5.86 0.27
C TYR A 120 -11.67 -7.00 -0.60
N ALA A 121 -11.58 -8.23 -0.07
CA ALA A 121 -11.17 -9.41 -0.84
C ALA A 121 -12.12 -9.69 -2.00
N ALA A 122 -13.43 -9.62 -1.77
CA ALA A 122 -14.44 -9.80 -2.83
C ALA A 122 -14.33 -8.72 -3.92
N ALA A 123 -14.08 -7.45 -3.53
CA ALA A 123 -13.85 -6.38 -4.48
C ALA A 123 -12.56 -6.58 -5.29
N ALA A 124 -11.47 -6.95 -4.61
CA ALA A 124 -10.18 -7.22 -5.26
C ALA A 124 -10.27 -8.40 -6.24
N ARG A 125 -11.00 -9.48 -5.88
CA ARG A 125 -11.28 -10.61 -6.78
C ARG A 125 -12.03 -10.13 -8.03
N ARG A 126 -13.07 -9.33 -7.85
CA ARG A 126 -13.82 -8.76 -8.97
C ARG A 126 -12.91 -7.92 -9.89
N TYR A 127 -12.01 -7.10 -9.31
CA TYR A 127 -11.08 -6.29 -10.11
C TYR A 127 -10.07 -7.17 -10.83
N TYR A 128 -9.57 -8.21 -10.19
CA TYR A 128 -8.64 -9.16 -10.79
C TYR A 128 -9.24 -9.86 -12.01
N ASP A 129 -10.50 -10.33 -11.90
CA ASP A 129 -11.19 -11.08 -12.95
C ASP A 129 -11.69 -10.17 -14.08
N GLU A 130 -12.28 -9.01 -13.76
CA GLU A 130 -12.88 -8.12 -14.75
C GLU A 130 -11.87 -7.19 -15.45
N ILE A 131 -10.89 -6.66 -14.73
CA ILE A 131 -9.87 -5.75 -15.28
C ILE A 131 -8.74 -6.54 -15.93
N GLY A 132 -8.24 -7.59 -15.27
CA GLY A 132 -7.06 -8.36 -15.67
C GLY A 132 -5.75 -7.61 -15.38
N LEU A 133 -4.62 -8.26 -15.64
CA LEU A 133 -3.24 -7.72 -15.54
C LEU A 133 -2.90 -7.07 -14.19
N MET A 134 -3.55 -7.48 -13.10
CA MET A 134 -3.20 -7.02 -11.75
C MET A 134 -1.96 -7.76 -11.26
N ASP A 135 -0.85 -7.05 -11.03
CA ASP A 135 0.41 -7.63 -10.59
C ASP A 135 0.69 -7.50 -9.09
N ALA A 136 0.01 -6.59 -8.39
CA ALA A 136 0.10 -6.47 -6.94
C ALA A 136 -1.22 -5.90 -6.38
N CYS A 137 -1.56 -6.33 -5.17
CA CYS A 137 -2.72 -5.85 -4.44
C CYS A 137 -2.29 -5.47 -3.02
N ALA A 138 -2.26 -4.18 -2.71
CA ALA A 138 -1.95 -3.71 -1.37
C ALA A 138 -3.00 -4.18 -0.37
N ILE A 139 -2.57 -4.71 0.77
CA ILE A 139 -3.46 -5.10 1.85
C ILE A 139 -4.07 -3.87 2.55
N GLN A 140 -5.02 -4.07 3.42
CA GLN A 140 -5.56 -3.03 4.32
C GLN A 140 -4.58 -2.80 5.49
N ASP A 141 -3.46 -2.13 5.22
CA ASP A 141 -2.42 -1.84 6.19
C ASP A 141 -2.78 -0.68 7.14
N TRP A 142 -2.10 -0.60 8.27
CA TRP A 142 -2.29 0.43 9.30
C TRP A 142 -1.04 1.28 9.42
N MET A 143 -1.06 2.45 8.77
CA MET A 143 0.10 3.35 8.71
C MET A 143 0.40 3.98 10.07
N VAL A 144 1.70 4.28 10.30
CA VAL A 144 2.20 4.81 11.57
C VAL A 144 2.60 6.29 11.52
N GLU A 145 2.14 7.03 10.51
CA GLU A 145 2.32 8.47 10.51
C GLU A 145 1.60 9.12 11.69
N ALA A 146 2.23 10.13 12.29
CA ALA A 146 1.74 10.81 13.49
C ALA A 146 0.27 11.26 13.39
N LYS A 147 -0.16 11.74 12.21
CA LYS A 147 -1.57 12.11 11.96
C LYS A 147 -2.50 10.91 12.07
N VAL A 148 -2.08 9.75 11.58
CA VAL A 148 -2.89 8.53 11.58
C VAL A 148 -2.95 7.95 12.99
N LEU A 149 -1.80 7.86 13.69
CA LEU A 149 -1.75 7.42 15.09
C LEU A 149 -2.63 8.30 15.99
N ALA A 150 -2.56 9.62 15.83
CA ALA A 150 -3.41 10.55 16.58
C ALA A 150 -4.90 10.35 16.28
N ARG A 151 -5.24 9.95 15.05
CA ARG A 151 -6.63 9.73 14.64
C ARG A 151 -7.19 8.39 15.12
N THR A 152 -6.36 7.34 15.11
CA THR A 152 -6.75 6.00 15.56
C THR A 152 -6.73 5.85 17.09
N GLY A 153 -5.89 6.62 17.78
CA GLY A 153 -5.63 6.48 19.22
C GLY A 153 -4.83 5.22 19.59
N LEU A 154 -4.25 4.55 18.61
CA LEU A 154 -3.52 3.30 18.77
C LEU A 154 -2.02 3.54 18.71
N THR A 155 -1.24 2.58 19.23
CA THR A 155 0.23 2.60 19.19
C THR A 155 0.77 2.08 17.85
N VAL A 156 2.06 2.31 17.59
CA VAL A 156 2.76 1.70 16.44
C VAL A 156 2.66 0.18 16.48
N TRP A 157 2.79 -0.40 17.68
CA TRP A 157 2.66 -1.84 17.88
C TRP A 157 1.28 -2.37 17.49
N ASP A 158 0.21 -1.69 17.91
CA ASP A 158 -1.16 -2.08 17.53
C ASP A 158 -1.35 -2.02 16.01
N HIS A 159 -0.77 -1.00 15.36
CA HIS A 159 -0.84 -0.86 13.90
C HIS A 159 -0.08 -1.98 13.19
N GLN A 160 1.09 -2.40 13.70
CA GLN A 160 1.85 -3.53 13.17
C GLN A 160 1.07 -4.83 13.28
N LEU A 161 0.50 -5.13 14.46
CA LEU A 161 -0.34 -6.31 14.68
C LEU A 161 -1.57 -6.32 13.75
N LYS A 162 -2.23 -5.18 13.59
CA LYS A 162 -3.39 -5.05 12.70
C LYS A 162 -3.01 -5.21 11.22
N THR A 163 -1.86 -4.73 10.81
CA THR A 163 -1.32 -4.90 9.45
C THR A 163 -1.03 -6.36 9.15
N LEU A 164 -0.35 -7.06 10.06
CA LEU A 164 -0.12 -8.50 9.95
C LEU A 164 -1.44 -9.28 9.90
N ALA A 165 -2.37 -8.98 10.82
CA ALA A 165 -3.68 -9.63 10.85
C ALA A 165 -4.46 -9.42 9.55
N SER A 166 -4.38 -8.23 8.95
CA SER A 166 -4.98 -7.94 7.65
C SER A 166 -4.40 -8.84 6.55
N PHE A 167 -3.08 -8.97 6.47
CA PHE A 167 -2.42 -9.85 5.51
C PHE A 167 -2.89 -11.30 5.66
N LEU A 168 -2.82 -11.85 6.87
CA LEU A 168 -3.21 -13.23 7.15
C LEU A 168 -4.68 -13.50 6.84
N ASN A 169 -5.57 -12.56 7.18
CA ASN A 169 -6.98 -12.67 6.87
C ASN A 169 -7.24 -12.67 5.35
N LEU A 170 -6.61 -11.75 4.60
CA LEU A 170 -6.78 -11.67 3.16
C LEU A 170 -6.22 -12.91 2.45
N MET A 171 -5.07 -13.42 2.90
CA MET A 171 -4.52 -14.70 2.42
C MET A 171 -5.44 -15.90 2.72
N THR A 172 -6.15 -15.87 3.85
CA THR A 172 -7.12 -16.92 4.18
C THR A 172 -8.39 -16.82 3.32
N LEU A 173 -8.83 -15.60 3.00
CA LEU A 173 -10.01 -15.37 2.19
C LEU A 173 -9.78 -15.71 0.72
N ASP A 174 -8.63 -15.35 0.18
CA ASP A 174 -8.30 -15.58 -1.23
C ASP A 174 -6.78 -15.55 -1.47
N ALA A 175 -6.13 -16.71 -1.37
CA ALA A 175 -4.68 -16.85 -1.54
C ALA A 175 -4.19 -16.74 -3.00
N GLU A 176 -5.10 -16.73 -3.99
CA GLU A 176 -4.74 -16.61 -5.41
C GLU A 176 -4.52 -15.15 -5.83
N LEU A 177 -5.04 -14.19 -5.06
CA LEU A 177 -4.80 -12.78 -5.33
C LEU A 177 -3.36 -12.39 -4.97
N PRO A 178 -2.74 -11.49 -5.74
CA PRO A 178 -1.35 -11.07 -5.55
C PRO A 178 -1.22 -10.10 -4.36
N TRP A 179 -1.61 -10.55 -3.17
CA TRP A 179 -1.53 -9.74 -1.96
C TRP A 179 -0.09 -9.36 -1.64
N MET A 180 0.12 -8.07 -1.43
CA MET A 180 1.40 -7.50 -1.06
C MET A 180 1.43 -7.25 0.45
N PRO A 181 2.20 -8.02 1.25
CA PRO A 181 2.39 -7.72 2.66
C PRO A 181 3.06 -6.36 2.84
N VAL A 182 2.80 -5.68 3.95
CA VAL A 182 3.30 -4.32 4.19
C VAL A 182 4.03 -4.25 5.53
N LEU A 183 5.23 -3.71 5.52
CA LEU A 183 5.98 -3.35 6.71
C LEU A 183 5.61 -1.94 7.16
N GLN A 184 5.30 -1.78 8.43
CA GLN A 184 4.98 -0.50 9.05
C GLN A 184 5.93 -0.18 10.20
N GLY A 185 6.47 1.03 10.20
CA GLY A 185 7.37 1.53 11.25
C GLY A 185 7.72 2.98 11.02
N PHE A 186 8.28 3.62 12.04
CA PHE A 186 8.87 4.95 11.97
C PHE A 186 10.38 4.90 12.15
N THR A 187 10.89 4.11 13.08
CA THR A 187 12.32 3.87 13.33
C THR A 187 12.76 2.55 12.68
N LEU A 188 14.07 2.38 12.50
CA LEU A 188 14.61 1.11 12.00
C LEU A 188 14.19 -0.07 12.89
N ASP A 189 14.28 0.09 14.21
CA ASP A 189 13.91 -0.96 15.17
C ASP A 189 12.42 -1.36 15.05
N GLU A 190 11.55 -0.40 14.75
CA GLU A 190 10.14 -0.70 14.51
C GLU A 190 9.92 -1.50 13.22
N TYR A 191 10.67 -1.20 12.15
CA TYR A 191 10.59 -2.00 10.92
C TYR A 191 11.16 -3.41 11.13
N LEU A 192 12.28 -3.57 11.83
CA LEU A 192 12.85 -4.87 12.15
C LEU A 192 11.88 -5.68 13.01
N ARG A 193 11.28 -5.08 14.03
CA ARG A 193 10.22 -5.72 14.82
C ARG A 193 9.02 -6.13 13.95
N CYS A 194 8.66 -5.34 12.94
CA CYS A 194 7.59 -5.70 12.02
C CYS A 194 7.97 -6.92 11.16
N VAL A 195 9.24 -7.04 10.73
CA VAL A 195 9.77 -8.24 10.06
C VAL A 195 9.66 -9.45 10.98
N ASP A 196 10.12 -9.32 12.24
CA ASP A 196 10.04 -10.40 13.24
C ASP A 196 8.59 -10.86 13.47
N LEU A 197 7.61 -9.95 13.43
CA LEU A 197 6.19 -10.31 13.54
C LEU A 197 5.71 -11.19 12.39
N TYR A 198 6.11 -10.89 11.16
CA TYR A 198 5.79 -11.73 9.99
C TYR A 198 6.46 -13.10 10.11
N ASP A 199 7.74 -13.14 10.49
CA ASP A 199 8.48 -14.40 10.68
C ASP A 199 7.83 -15.27 11.76
N GLN A 200 7.49 -14.71 12.93
CA GLN A 200 6.78 -15.41 14.01
C GLN A 200 5.41 -15.96 13.56
N ALA A 201 4.76 -15.29 12.60
CA ALA A 201 3.52 -15.77 11.99
C ALA A 201 3.74 -16.82 10.88
N GLY A 202 5.00 -17.21 10.62
CA GLY A 202 5.36 -18.17 9.58
C GLY A 202 5.35 -17.60 8.16
N VAL A 203 5.47 -16.27 8.03
CA VAL A 203 5.56 -15.57 6.74
C VAL A 203 6.99 -15.14 6.50
N ASP A 204 7.67 -15.82 5.57
CA ASP A 204 9.00 -15.42 5.11
C ASP A 204 8.88 -14.33 4.03
N LEU A 205 9.18 -13.10 4.40
CA LEU A 205 9.07 -11.94 3.52
C LEU A 205 10.09 -11.96 2.37
N THR A 206 11.15 -12.77 2.45
CA THR A 206 12.13 -12.92 1.36
C THR A 206 11.59 -13.75 0.20
N LEU A 207 10.58 -14.57 0.47
CA LEU A 207 9.88 -15.38 -0.53
C LEU A 207 8.69 -14.65 -1.17
N GLU A 208 8.28 -13.53 -0.59
CA GLU A 208 7.18 -12.74 -1.17
C GLU A 208 7.63 -12.05 -2.47
N PRO A 209 6.77 -12.01 -3.50
CA PRO A 209 7.10 -11.34 -4.77
C PRO A 209 7.50 -9.88 -4.58
N VAL A 210 6.84 -9.19 -3.67
CA VAL A 210 7.12 -7.81 -3.29
C VAL A 210 6.51 -7.51 -1.92
N VAL A 211 7.18 -6.66 -1.13
CA VAL A 211 6.77 -6.24 0.21
C VAL A 211 6.67 -4.72 0.25
N GLY A 212 5.50 -4.20 0.61
CA GLY A 212 5.31 -2.76 0.74
C GLY A 212 6.06 -2.19 1.95
N ILE A 213 6.71 -1.03 1.79
CA ILE A 213 7.26 -0.26 2.89
C ILE A 213 6.39 0.98 3.10
N GLY A 214 5.56 0.96 4.15
CA GLY A 214 4.66 2.04 4.50
C GLY A 214 5.32 3.12 5.33
N SER A 215 4.63 4.26 5.50
CA SER A 215 5.04 5.38 6.37
C SER A 215 6.40 6.03 6.06
N VAL A 216 6.97 5.81 4.87
CA VAL A 216 8.25 6.40 4.42
C VAL A 216 8.07 7.56 3.45
N CYS A 217 6.91 7.68 2.79
CA CYS A 217 6.70 8.59 1.65
C CYS A 217 6.98 10.07 1.96
N ARG A 218 6.80 10.51 3.20
CA ARG A 218 7.03 11.91 3.61
C ARG A 218 8.47 12.19 4.04
N ARG A 219 9.29 11.17 4.28
CA ARG A 219 10.67 11.28 4.76
C ARG A 219 11.69 10.56 3.89
N GLN A 220 11.28 10.13 2.70
CA GLN A 220 12.10 9.40 1.72
C GLN A 220 13.45 10.08 1.36
N GLY A 221 13.62 11.36 1.63
CA GLY A 221 14.87 12.09 1.45
C GLY A 221 15.77 12.12 2.69
N THR A 222 15.38 11.48 3.79
CA THR A 222 16.18 11.48 5.02
C THR A 222 17.18 10.31 5.03
N LYS A 223 18.33 10.53 5.69
CA LYS A 223 19.34 9.47 5.88
C LYS A 223 18.77 8.24 6.59
N GLU A 224 17.82 8.45 7.49
CA GLU A 224 17.17 7.36 8.23
C GLU A 224 16.29 6.50 7.30
N ALA A 225 15.51 7.12 6.42
CA ALA A 225 14.72 6.36 5.44
C ALA A 225 15.61 5.55 4.50
N VAL A 226 16.74 6.13 4.05
CA VAL A 226 17.74 5.41 3.25
C VAL A 226 18.28 4.21 4.03
N ARG A 227 18.71 4.40 5.28
CA ARG A 227 19.22 3.32 6.14
C ARG A 227 18.19 2.20 6.36
N ILE A 228 16.91 2.55 6.55
CA ILE A 228 15.84 1.57 6.71
C ILE A 228 15.72 0.72 5.43
N ILE A 229 15.66 1.36 4.27
CA ILE A 229 15.54 0.67 2.98
C ILE A 229 16.77 -0.22 2.72
N GLU A 230 17.98 0.31 2.95
CA GLU A 230 19.24 -0.45 2.82
C GLU A 230 19.23 -1.69 3.71
N THR A 231 18.83 -1.54 4.98
CA THR A 231 18.79 -2.67 5.92
C THR A 231 17.79 -3.74 5.47
N LEU A 232 16.56 -3.34 5.15
CA LEU A 232 15.53 -4.30 4.73
C LEU A 232 15.87 -4.97 3.39
N ALA A 233 16.42 -4.23 2.43
CA ALA A 233 16.86 -4.79 1.16
C ALA A 233 18.04 -5.76 1.33
N SER A 234 18.98 -5.48 2.26
CA SER A 234 20.11 -6.39 2.56
C SER A 234 19.66 -7.72 3.20
N MET A 235 18.45 -7.77 3.75
CA MET A 235 17.80 -9.00 4.24
C MET A 235 17.22 -9.86 3.09
N GLY A 236 17.33 -9.41 1.84
CA GLY A 236 16.76 -10.10 0.67
C GLY A 236 15.28 -9.78 0.40
N ILE A 237 14.70 -8.78 1.08
CA ILE A 237 13.29 -8.39 0.91
C ILE A 237 13.17 -7.48 -0.32
N ARG A 238 12.29 -7.83 -1.26
CA ARG A 238 11.99 -7.03 -2.45
C ARG A 238 10.98 -5.93 -2.09
N LEU A 239 11.44 -4.70 -1.95
CA LEU A 239 10.65 -3.60 -1.41
C LEU A 239 9.86 -2.83 -2.47
N HIS A 240 8.59 -2.54 -2.18
CA HIS A 240 7.77 -1.54 -2.86
C HIS A 240 7.68 -0.27 -2.01
N GLY A 241 8.13 0.86 -2.56
CA GLY A 241 8.03 2.16 -1.89
C GLY A 241 6.74 2.89 -2.22
N PHE A 242 5.77 2.94 -1.28
CA PHE A 242 4.53 3.68 -1.48
C PHE A 242 4.76 5.19 -1.60
N GLY A 243 4.17 5.80 -2.64
CA GLY A 243 4.17 7.25 -2.83
C GLY A 243 5.55 7.89 -3.01
N PHE A 244 6.54 7.14 -3.52
CA PHE A 244 7.89 7.67 -3.70
C PHE A 244 7.92 8.75 -4.78
N LYS A 245 8.58 9.85 -4.45
CA LYS A 245 8.76 11.02 -5.34
C LYS A 245 10.16 10.99 -5.96
N VAL A 246 10.33 11.81 -7.00
CA VAL A 246 11.63 12.01 -7.69
C VAL A 246 12.79 12.24 -6.72
N THR A 247 12.57 13.01 -5.64
CA THR A 247 13.60 13.29 -4.64
C THR A 247 14.07 12.04 -3.91
N GLY A 248 13.15 11.16 -3.52
CA GLY A 248 13.50 9.86 -2.90
C GLY A 248 14.21 8.94 -3.88
N LEU A 249 13.76 8.96 -5.14
CA LEU A 249 14.39 8.18 -6.21
C LEU A 249 15.80 8.64 -6.57
N ARG A 250 16.14 9.92 -6.41
CA ARG A 250 17.48 10.47 -6.63
C ARG A 250 18.47 10.22 -5.49
N ASN A 251 18.00 10.11 -4.25
CA ASN A 251 18.83 10.10 -3.05
C ASN A 251 19.40 8.73 -2.65
N GLY A 252 19.73 7.87 -3.59
CA GLY A 252 20.52 6.68 -3.29
C GLY A 252 19.73 5.40 -2.97
N ALA A 253 18.65 5.46 -2.20
CA ALA A 253 17.92 4.26 -1.80
C ALA A 253 16.99 3.68 -2.88
N CYS A 254 16.70 4.43 -3.93
CA CYS A 254 15.76 3.96 -4.96
C CYS A 254 16.29 2.75 -5.76
N HIS A 255 17.62 2.60 -5.86
CA HIS A 255 18.21 1.43 -6.54
C HIS A 255 17.99 0.13 -5.75
N LEU A 256 17.57 0.24 -4.50
CA LEU A 256 17.23 -0.88 -3.61
C LEU A 256 15.72 -1.18 -3.59
N LEU A 257 14.89 -0.31 -4.17
CA LEU A 257 13.48 -0.57 -4.31
C LEU A 257 13.23 -1.42 -5.57
N TYR A 258 12.55 -2.52 -5.39
CA TYR A 258 12.07 -3.35 -6.49
C TYR A 258 10.95 -2.65 -7.28
N SER A 259 10.09 -1.92 -6.59
CA SER A 259 9.05 -1.10 -7.23
C SER A 259 8.67 0.12 -6.39
N SER A 260 8.01 1.08 -7.03
CA SER A 260 7.45 2.26 -6.36
C SER A 260 6.21 2.75 -7.11
N ASP A 261 5.38 3.58 -6.45
CA ASP A 261 4.30 4.30 -7.10
C ASP A 261 4.40 5.80 -6.86
N SER A 262 3.74 6.60 -7.69
CA SER A 262 3.66 8.05 -7.47
C SER A 262 2.46 8.72 -8.12
N MET A 263 1.76 9.56 -7.33
CA MET A 263 0.79 10.57 -7.80
C MET A 263 1.36 12.00 -7.80
N ALA A 264 2.69 12.16 -7.60
CA ALA A 264 3.31 13.48 -7.47
C ALA A 264 3.16 14.34 -8.74
N TRP A 265 3.02 13.72 -9.89
CA TRP A 265 2.76 14.39 -11.16
C TRP A 265 1.46 15.22 -11.13
N SER A 266 0.39 14.69 -10.55
CA SER A 266 -0.90 15.37 -10.46
C SER A 266 -0.79 16.66 -9.62
N LYS A 267 -0.12 16.58 -8.46
CA LYS A 267 0.15 17.75 -7.64
C LYS A 267 1.08 18.76 -8.37
N ASN A 268 2.10 18.27 -9.07
CA ASN A 268 3.00 19.13 -9.84
C ASN A 268 2.23 19.90 -10.91
N ALA A 269 1.29 19.25 -11.60
CA ALA A 269 0.47 19.86 -12.63
C ALA A 269 -0.47 20.97 -12.13
N MET A 270 -0.87 20.93 -10.83
CA MET A 270 -1.71 21.99 -10.25
C MET A 270 -1.01 23.36 -10.18
N TYR A 271 0.33 23.36 -10.18
CA TYR A 271 1.17 24.56 -10.08
C TYR A 271 1.89 24.89 -11.38
N ARG A 272 1.43 24.34 -12.49
CA ARG A 272 2.00 24.54 -13.83
C ARG A 272 0.93 24.95 -14.80
N GLU A 273 1.31 25.74 -15.80
CA GLU A 273 0.46 25.98 -16.95
C GLU A 273 0.11 24.68 -17.67
N PRO A 274 -1.10 24.56 -18.23
CA PRO A 274 -1.48 23.41 -19.02
C PRO A 274 -0.50 23.17 -20.18
N MET A 275 -0.31 21.90 -20.54
CA MET A 275 0.53 21.57 -21.69
C MET A 275 -0.05 22.19 -22.99
N PRO A 276 0.80 22.57 -23.93
CA PRO A 276 0.37 23.05 -25.24
C PRO A 276 -0.64 22.10 -25.90
N GLY A 277 -1.75 22.67 -26.40
CA GLY A 277 -2.84 21.90 -27.01
C GLY A 277 -3.79 21.21 -26.01
N CYS A 278 -3.67 21.43 -24.71
CA CYS A 278 -4.67 21.07 -23.73
C CYS A 278 -5.71 22.17 -23.58
N THR A 279 -6.99 21.80 -23.50
CA THR A 279 -8.13 22.74 -23.36
C THR A 279 -8.67 22.84 -21.93
N HIS A 280 -8.16 21.98 -21.01
CA HIS A 280 -8.52 22.00 -19.59
C HIS A 280 -7.69 23.03 -18.82
N GLN A 281 -8.22 23.53 -17.70
CA GLN A 281 -7.57 24.55 -16.85
C GLN A 281 -6.32 24.04 -16.12
N SER A 282 -6.23 22.74 -15.85
CA SER A 282 -5.10 22.13 -15.17
C SER A 282 -4.85 20.72 -15.69
N CYS A 283 -3.59 20.37 -15.87
CA CYS A 283 -3.18 19.02 -16.26
C CYS A 283 -3.16 18.00 -15.08
N SER A 284 -3.77 18.30 -13.93
CA SER A 284 -3.74 17.44 -12.73
C SER A 284 -4.43 16.07 -12.90
N SER A 285 -5.19 15.89 -13.98
CA SER A 285 -5.78 14.61 -14.40
C SER A 285 -5.51 14.29 -15.87
N CYS A 286 -4.46 14.87 -16.44
CA CYS A 286 -4.13 14.75 -17.86
C CYS A 286 -3.16 13.59 -18.10
N PRO A 287 -3.53 12.55 -18.88
CA PRO A 287 -2.64 11.43 -19.18
C PRO A 287 -1.40 11.85 -19.98
N ARG A 288 -1.50 12.82 -20.88
CA ARG A 288 -0.33 13.38 -21.61
C ARG A 288 0.70 13.97 -20.64
N TYR A 289 0.23 14.77 -19.66
CA TYR A 289 1.11 15.37 -18.66
C TYR A 289 1.74 14.28 -17.77
N ALA A 290 0.96 13.33 -17.31
CA ALA A 290 1.41 12.24 -16.45
C ALA A 290 2.54 11.42 -17.13
N ARG A 291 2.36 11.05 -18.40
CA ARG A 291 3.37 10.35 -19.22
C ARG A 291 4.64 11.18 -19.39
N ALA A 292 4.50 12.45 -19.80
CA ALA A 292 5.63 13.35 -19.95
C ALA A 292 6.41 13.57 -18.66
N TRP A 293 5.70 13.74 -17.54
CA TRP A 293 6.31 13.84 -16.22
C TRP A 293 7.06 12.58 -15.82
N ARG A 294 6.48 11.39 -16.05
CA ARG A 294 7.13 10.11 -15.79
C ARG A 294 8.42 9.98 -16.59
N ASN A 295 8.39 10.26 -17.89
CA ASN A 295 9.57 10.18 -18.75
C ASN A 295 10.66 11.17 -18.29
N GLN A 296 10.30 12.40 -17.95
CA GLN A 296 11.24 13.38 -17.40
C GLN A 296 11.83 12.90 -16.06
N MET A 297 11.02 12.28 -15.20
CA MET A 297 11.48 11.71 -13.94
C MET A 297 12.50 10.61 -14.17
N LEU A 298 12.19 9.63 -15.02
CA LEU A 298 13.06 8.50 -15.32
C LEU A 298 14.37 8.97 -15.94
N ASN A 299 14.33 9.88 -16.91
CA ASN A 299 15.51 10.46 -17.55
C ASN A 299 16.38 11.30 -16.59
N SER A 300 15.83 11.70 -15.44
CA SER A 300 16.56 12.45 -14.42
C SER A 300 17.28 11.55 -13.40
N LEU A 301 17.09 10.25 -13.46
CA LEU A 301 17.81 9.29 -12.64
C LEU A 301 19.25 9.14 -13.17
N PRO A 302 20.23 8.80 -12.30
CA PRO A 302 21.58 8.47 -12.74
C PRO A 302 21.61 7.36 -13.79
N GLU A 303 22.60 7.37 -14.69
CA GLU A 303 22.67 6.44 -15.84
C GLU A 303 22.67 4.97 -15.43
N ASP A 304 23.35 4.62 -14.34
CA ASP A 304 23.34 3.28 -13.74
C ASP A 304 21.95 2.81 -13.29
N ARG A 305 20.97 3.73 -13.25
CA ARG A 305 19.58 3.52 -12.87
C ARG A 305 18.61 3.68 -14.04
N GLN A 306 19.04 4.30 -15.14
CA GLN A 306 18.26 4.45 -16.37
C GLN A 306 18.22 3.16 -17.19
N LEU A 307 19.33 2.41 -17.22
CA LEU A 307 19.46 1.19 -17.99
C LEU A 307 18.41 0.12 -17.69
N LEU A 308 17.83 0.15 -16.50
CA LEU A 308 16.78 -0.80 -16.06
C LEU A 308 15.37 -0.43 -16.51
N THR A 309 15.19 0.74 -17.14
CA THR A 309 13.88 1.23 -17.62
C THR A 309 13.76 1.29 -19.14
N LEU A 310 14.85 1.06 -19.86
CA LEU A 310 14.91 1.24 -21.32
C LEU A 310 14.96 -0.09 -22.12
N THR A 311 15.02 -1.24 -21.44
CA THR A 311 15.07 -2.56 -22.07
C THR A 311 13.73 -3.29 -22.05
N ALA A 312 12.61 -2.57 -22.21
CA ALA A 312 11.30 -3.17 -22.43
C ALA A 312 10.91 -3.05 -23.90
#